data_c783625f41eb4f8ab85495460ad4f1db
#
_entry.id   c783625f41eb4f8ab85495460ad4f1db
#
_cell.length_a   1.000
_cell.length_b   1.000
_cell.length_c   1.000
_cell.angle_alpha   90.00
_cell.angle_beta   90.00
_cell.angle_gamma   90.00
#
_symmetry.space_group_name_H-M   'P 1'
#
loop_
_entity.id
_entity.type
_entity.pdbx_description
1 polymer ?
#
loop_
_entity_poly.entity_id
_entity_poly.type
_entity_poly.pdbx_seq_one_letter_code
_entity_poly.pdbx_strand_id
1 'polypeptide(L)'
;MILGKYSFGLGDRFGHQGKAQLAAIMKADVGAGPCACPKGRGQPQGVAPTITPVWNKSNREHTIIGTKPADVRKEADAAVAAGGWKYAYYVDADHIGLANVDGFLDASDFFTLDVADFIGRPAPDADVRAFVKSHKDLLGSHRIEGIDESIAIDEPRLQSIATKYLIAVQQAGNTFRHIEARKGVGRFVTEVSMDETDTPQTPVDMLVILAAIADEGIPAQTIAPKFSGRFNKGVDYVGNVNQFAREFEQDLAIIRFATEQFSLPANLKLSVHSGSDKFSIYTPIRRALKQFDAGLHLKTAGTTWLEELIGLALAGGDGLAIAKDVYAKALSRLDELCGPYATVIDIDKAKLPDPAEVRRWDGERFAATLRHDRRCPHYNPSFRQLLHVGYKVAAEMGPRFTDALEKHEAIIAENVTANIYERHIRPLFIGT
;
A
#
# COMPACT_ATOMS: atom_id res chain seq x y z
N MET A 1 15.60 -4.25 -12.49
CA MET A 1 15.13 -4.89 -11.24
C MET A 1 13.80 -5.58 -11.51
N ILE A 2 13.49 -6.68 -10.82
CA ILE A 2 12.25 -7.45 -11.03
C ILE A 2 11.60 -7.70 -9.68
N LEU A 3 10.37 -7.23 -9.52
CA LEU A 3 9.57 -7.46 -8.32
C LEU A 3 9.01 -8.89 -8.32
N GLY A 4 9.15 -9.61 -7.22
CA GLY A 4 8.61 -10.97 -7.06
C GLY A 4 7.09 -11.04 -7.23
N LYS A 5 6.54 -12.25 -7.45
CA LYS A 5 5.10 -12.47 -7.66
C LYS A 5 4.25 -11.84 -6.54
N TYR A 6 4.66 -12.03 -5.30
CA TYR A 6 4.07 -11.38 -4.14
C TYR A 6 5.06 -10.40 -3.52
N SER A 7 4.58 -9.23 -3.15
CA SER A 7 5.37 -8.21 -2.46
C SER A 7 4.52 -7.51 -1.41
N PHE A 8 5.16 -7.07 -0.34
CA PHE A 8 4.48 -6.51 0.81
C PHE A 8 5.11 -5.18 1.22
N GLY A 9 4.31 -4.12 1.16
CA GLY A 9 4.70 -2.77 1.55
C GLY A 9 4.71 -2.63 3.07
N LEU A 10 5.88 -2.35 3.61
CA LEU A 10 6.18 -2.23 5.03
C LEU A 10 6.35 -0.76 5.39
N GLY A 11 5.31 -0.14 5.94
CA GLY A 11 5.40 1.23 6.45
C GLY A 11 5.85 1.24 7.90
N ASP A 12 6.90 2.01 8.18
CA ASP A 12 7.33 2.32 9.54
C ASP A 12 7.56 3.82 9.69
N ARG A 13 6.68 4.47 10.45
CA ARG A 13 6.74 5.93 10.58
C ARG A 13 7.96 6.40 11.33
N PHE A 14 8.36 5.67 12.37
CA PHE A 14 9.47 6.08 13.25
C PHE A 14 10.80 5.39 12.93
N GLY A 15 10.79 4.33 12.12
CA GLY A 15 12.02 3.67 11.67
C GLY A 15 12.67 2.78 12.74
N HIS A 16 11.86 2.10 13.56
CA HIS A 16 12.34 1.24 14.65
C HIS A 16 11.93 -0.23 14.49
N GLN A 17 10.99 -0.54 13.57
CA GLN A 17 10.37 -1.87 13.51
C GLN A 17 10.80 -2.70 12.29
N GLY A 18 11.77 -2.25 11.50
CA GLY A 18 12.22 -2.95 10.28
C GLY A 18 12.60 -4.40 10.52
N LYS A 19 13.24 -4.72 11.65
CA LYS A 19 13.59 -6.10 12.05
C LYS A 19 12.36 -6.95 12.32
N ALA A 20 11.38 -6.43 13.06
CA ALA A 20 10.12 -7.12 13.37
C ALA A 20 9.28 -7.36 12.11
N GLN A 21 9.25 -6.38 11.21
CA GLN A 21 8.60 -6.47 9.92
C GLN A 21 9.24 -7.55 9.05
N LEU A 22 10.57 -7.57 8.94
CA LEU A 22 11.29 -8.60 8.20
C LEU A 22 11.10 -9.99 8.81
N ALA A 23 11.09 -10.11 10.15
CA ALA A 23 10.84 -11.38 10.83
C ALA A 23 9.46 -11.95 10.49
N ALA A 24 8.43 -11.11 10.29
CA ALA A 24 7.12 -11.55 9.84
C ALA A 24 7.15 -12.12 8.41
N ILE A 25 7.90 -11.50 7.50
CA ILE A 25 8.12 -12.00 6.13
C ILE A 25 8.86 -13.35 6.17
N MET A 26 9.92 -13.45 6.97
CA MET A 26 10.71 -14.70 7.10
C MET A 26 9.89 -15.86 7.66
N LYS A 27 8.93 -15.60 8.57
CA LYS A 27 7.99 -16.62 9.06
C LYS A 27 7.15 -17.24 7.93
N ALA A 28 6.83 -16.45 6.89
CA ALA A 28 6.08 -16.93 5.74
C ALA A 28 6.85 -17.97 4.92
N ASP A 29 8.15 -17.80 4.79
CA ASP A 29 9.01 -18.68 3.99
C ASP A 29 9.24 -20.05 4.65
N VAL A 30 9.25 -20.10 5.96
CA VAL A 30 9.39 -21.39 6.72
C VAL A 30 8.11 -22.22 6.66
N GLY A 31 6.94 -21.59 6.48
CA GLY A 31 5.64 -22.27 6.40
C GLY A 31 5.22 -22.69 4.99
N ALA A 32 5.87 -22.19 3.96
CA ALA A 32 5.61 -22.54 2.58
C ALA A 32 6.37 -23.81 2.21
N GLY A 33 5.67 -24.95 2.10
CA GLY A 33 6.24 -26.14 1.45
C GLY A 33 6.73 -25.82 0.03
N PRO A 34 7.55 -26.68 -0.61
CA PRO A 34 8.23 -26.36 -1.87
C PRO A 34 7.20 -25.97 -2.94
N CYS A 35 7.10 -24.68 -3.20
CA CYS A 35 6.33 -24.17 -4.31
C CYS A 35 7.09 -24.50 -5.59
N ALA A 36 6.51 -25.30 -6.47
CA ALA A 36 7.08 -25.66 -7.76
C ALA A 36 7.10 -24.41 -8.67
N CYS A 37 8.18 -23.66 -8.59
CA CYS A 37 8.49 -22.67 -9.62
C CYS A 37 9.01 -23.38 -10.88
N PRO A 38 8.61 -22.96 -12.10
CA PRO A 38 9.18 -23.49 -13.35
C PRO A 38 10.69 -23.29 -13.36
N LYS A 39 11.43 -24.35 -13.61
CA LYS A 39 12.89 -24.37 -13.62
C LYS A 39 13.44 -23.44 -14.71
N GLY A 40 13.74 -22.18 -14.34
CA GLY A 40 14.63 -21.31 -15.12
C GLY A 40 16.09 -21.65 -14.80
N ARG A 41 16.90 -21.86 -15.82
CA ARG A 41 18.32 -22.24 -15.71
C ARG A 41 19.12 -21.14 -15.00
N GLY A 42 19.75 -21.45 -13.87
CA GLY A 42 20.91 -20.69 -13.36
C GLY A 42 20.73 -19.95 -12.04
N GLN A 43 19.78 -20.31 -11.16
CA GLN A 43 19.74 -19.78 -9.78
C GLN A 43 20.37 -20.77 -8.78
N PRO A 44 21.08 -20.27 -7.73
CA PRO A 44 21.61 -21.12 -6.68
C PRO A 44 20.45 -21.81 -5.92
N GLN A 45 20.72 -23.03 -5.43
CA GLN A 45 19.78 -23.90 -4.74
C GLN A 45 19.33 -23.29 -3.38
N GLY A 46 18.36 -22.37 -3.42
CA GLY A 46 17.59 -21.89 -2.30
C GLY A 46 16.19 -21.56 -2.82
N VAL A 47 15.15 -22.01 -2.13
CA VAL A 47 13.78 -21.63 -2.48
C VAL A 47 13.70 -20.12 -2.38
N ALA A 48 13.36 -19.42 -3.47
CA ALA A 48 13.17 -17.97 -3.45
C ALA A 48 12.07 -17.61 -2.45
N PRO A 49 12.22 -16.52 -1.68
CA PRO A 49 11.19 -16.11 -0.72
C PRO A 49 9.87 -15.88 -1.44
N THR A 50 8.81 -16.34 -0.83
CA THR A 50 7.46 -16.23 -1.38
C THR A 50 7.00 -14.78 -1.47
N ILE A 51 7.52 -13.88 -0.60
CA ILE A 51 7.10 -12.49 -0.48
C ILE A 51 8.32 -11.57 -0.46
N THR A 52 8.34 -10.57 -1.34
CA THR A 52 9.39 -9.54 -1.39
C THR A 52 9.04 -8.38 -0.46
N PRO A 53 9.88 -8.03 0.53
CA PRO A 53 9.67 -6.87 1.38
C PRO A 53 9.96 -5.57 0.62
N VAL A 54 9.09 -4.57 0.82
CA VAL A 54 9.21 -3.23 0.25
C VAL A 54 8.94 -2.20 1.34
N TRP A 55 9.99 -1.55 1.87
CA TRP A 55 9.81 -0.47 2.87
C TRP A 55 9.34 0.79 2.19
N ASN A 56 8.30 1.43 2.72
CA ASN A 56 7.72 2.63 2.14
C ASN A 56 7.51 3.74 3.17
N LYS A 57 7.68 4.98 2.73
CA LYS A 57 7.29 6.18 3.47
C LYS A 57 7.06 7.35 2.49
N SER A 58 5.92 8.01 2.63
CA SER A 58 5.57 9.14 1.78
C SER A 58 6.27 10.43 2.18
N ASN A 59 6.38 11.38 1.24
CA ASN A 59 6.93 12.71 1.52
C ASN A 59 6.21 13.42 2.67
N ARG A 60 4.88 13.27 2.76
CA ARG A 60 4.07 13.81 3.85
C ARG A 60 4.49 13.24 5.22
N GLU A 61 4.71 11.92 5.29
CA GLU A 61 5.15 11.27 6.53
C GLU A 61 6.55 11.72 6.93
N HIS A 62 7.48 11.81 5.98
CA HIS A 62 8.82 12.36 6.22
C HIS A 62 8.76 13.77 6.81
N THR A 63 7.93 14.64 6.24
CA THR A 63 7.75 16.01 6.71
C THR A 63 7.21 16.07 8.15
N ILE A 64 6.22 15.24 8.47
CA ILE A 64 5.58 15.23 9.80
C ILE A 64 6.53 14.67 10.87
N ILE A 65 7.26 13.61 10.55
CA ILE A 65 8.17 12.94 11.50
C ILE A 65 9.52 13.65 11.58
N GLY A 66 9.90 14.43 10.57
CA GLY A 66 11.21 15.09 10.50
C GLY A 66 12.32 14.13 10.02
N THR A 67 11.99 13.09 9.24
CA THR A 67 12.93 12.12 8.66
C THR A 67 13.19 12.40 7.18
N LYS A 68 14.12 11.67 6.59
CA LYS A 68 14.50 11.74 5.18
C LYS A 68 14.39 10.37 4.51
N PRO A 69 14.24 10.28 3.18
CA PRO A 69 14.22 9.00 2.46
C PRO A 69 15.41 8.07 2.79
N ALA A 70 16.61 8.65 3.01
CA ALA A 70 17.80 7.89 3.41
C ALA A 70 17.64 7.15 4.76
N ASP A 71 16.77 7.62 5.65
CA ASP A 71 16.52 6.96 6.94
C ASP A 71 15.76 5.65 6.73
N VAL A 72 14.81 5.59 5.78
CA VAL A 72 14.11 4.35 5.41
C VAL A 72 15.06 3.35 4.77
N ARG A 73 15.96 3.80 3.88
CA ARG A 73 17.01 2.95 3.30
C ARG A 73 17.90 2.37 4.40
N LYS A 74 18.36 3.20 5.32
CA LYS A 74 19.21 2.77 6.44
C LYS A 74 18.50 1.73 7.34
N GLU A 75 17.22 1.95 7.62
CA GLU A 75 16.40 1.01 8.39
C GLU A 75 16.26 -0.34 7.66
N ALA A 76 15.88 -0.33 6.38
CA ALA A 76 15.74 -1.52 5.56
C ALA A 76 17.05 -2.32 5.49
N ASP A 77 18.17 -1.64 5.22
CA ASP A 77 19.50 -2.26 5.15
C ASP A 77 19.91 -2.87 6.49
N ALA A 78 19.64 -2.18 7.62
CA ALA A 78 19.92 -2.68 8.95
C ALA A 78 19.05 -3.90 9.31
N ALA A 79 17.76 -3.88 8.94
CA ALA A 79 16.87 -5.02 9.15
C ALA A 79 17.32 -6.25 8.33
N VAL A 80 17.67 -6.04 7.07
CA VAL A 80 18.19 -7.07 6.15
C VAL A 80 19.48 -7.69 6.67
N ALA A 81 20.43 -6.86 7.11
CA ALA A 81 21.69 -7.32 7.68
C ALA A 81 21.47 -8.13 8.97
N ALA A 82 20.64 -7.63 9.88
CA ALA A 82 20.34 -8.29 11.16
C ALA A 82 19.57 -9.60 10.99
N GLY A 83 18.64 -9.67 10.01
CA GLY A 83 17.86 -10.87 9.69
C GLY A 83 18.64 -11.89 8.83
N GLY A 84 19.79 -11.53 8.29
CA GLY A 84 20.55 -12.39 7.37
C GLY A 84 19.80 -12.64 6.05
N TRP A 85 18.94 -11.73 5.64
CA TRP A 85 18.16 -11.81 4.41
C TRP A 85 19.08 -11.69 3.19
N LYS A 86 18.99 -12.63 2.26
CA LYS A 86 19.89 -12.71 1.08
C LYS A 86 19.18 -12.51 -0.25
N TYR A 87 17.90 -12.16 -0.20
CA TYR A 87 17.06 -12.00 -1.39
C TYR A 87 16.80 -10.53 -1.69
N ALA A 88 16.10 -10.27 -2.79
CA ALA A 88 15.71 -8.92 -3.15
C ALA A 88 14.81 -8.26 -2.09
N TYR A 89 15.02 -6.98 -1.87
CA TYR A 89 14.17 -6.07 -1.11
C TYR A 89 14.24 -4.69 -1.72
N TYR A 90 13.26 -3.86 -1.45
CA TYR A 90 13.17 -2.54 -2.07
C TYR A 90 12.78 -1.48 -1.04
N VAL A 91 13.12 -0.23 -1.38
CA VAL A 91 12.66 0.97 -0.66
C VAL A 91 11.88 1.83 -1.62
N ASP A 92 10.60 2.04 -1.31
CA ASP A 92 9.65 2.73 -2.14
C ASP A 92 9.59 4.23 -1.80
N ALA A 93 9.77 5.06 -2.82
CA ALA A 93 9.38 6.46 -2.82
C ALA A 93 7.86 6.51 -2.99
N ASP A 94 7.13 6.51 -1.88
CA ASP A 94 5.69 6.32 -1.85
C ASP A 94 4.95 7.61 -2.20
N HIS A 95 4.07 7.55 -3.19
CA HIS A 95 3.27 8.69 -3.70
C HIS A 95 4.10 9.91 -4.08
N ILE A 96 4.93 9.76 -5.12
CA ILE A 96 5.80 10.84 -5.62
C ILE A 96 5.39 11.32 -7.01
N GLY A 97 5.78 12.54 -7.33
CA GLY A 97 5.72 13.15 -8.65
C GLY A 97 6.94 14.02 -8.90
N LEU A 98 7.00 14.72 -10.06
CA LEU A 98 8.14 15.55 -10.43
C LEU A 98 8.53 16.59 -9.37
N ALA A 99 7.57 17.05 -8.57
CA ALA A 99 7.81 18.09 -7.57
C ALA A 99 8.69 17.65 -6.39
N ASN A 100 8.74 16.34 -6.10
CA ASN A 100 9.41 15.82 -4.90
C ASN A 100 10.31 14.60 -5.13
N VAL A 101 10.30 14.01 -6.31
CA VAL A 101 11.04 12.77 -6.62
C VAL A 101 12.55 12.89 -6.41
N ASP A 102 13.15 14.05 -6.65
CA ASP A 102 14.60 14.25 -6.52
C ASP A 102 15.13 13.92 -5.12
N GLY A 103 14.32 14.18 -4.09
CA GLY A 103 14.67 13.84 -2.71
C GLY A 103 14.74 12.34 -2.41
N PHE A 104 14.18 11.49 -3.28
CA PHE A 104 14.11 10.06 -3.11
C PHE A 104 15.09 9.27 -4.00
N LEU A 105 15.65 9.88 -5.05
CA LEU A 105 16.41 9.17 -6.08
C LEU A 105 17.53 8.30 -5.53
N ASP A 106 18.32 8.80 -4.58
CA ASP A 106 19.47 8.08 -4.05
C ASP A 106 19.08 6.96 -3.08
N ALA A 107 17.96 7.14 -2.36
CA ALA A 107 17.53 6.22 -1.31
C ALA A 107 16.60 5.10 -1.80
N SER A 108 15.85 5.35 -2.87
CA SER A 108 14.79 4.46 -3.33
C SER A 108 15.17 3.69 -4.59
N ASP A 109 14.61 2.50 -4.71
CA ASP A 109 14.71 1.62 -5.87
C ASP A 109 13.34 1.04 -6.28
N PHE A 110 12.30 1.51 -5.66
CA PHE A 110 10.90 1.38 -6.04
C PHE A 110 10.27 2.79 -6.03
N PHE A 111 9.43 3.10 -7.03
CA PHE A 111 8.83 4.43 -7.15
C PHE A 111 7.35 4.31 -7.47
N THR A 112 6.51 4.78 -6.55
CA THR A 112 5.06 4.90 -6.72
C THR A 112 4.74 6.26 -7.32
N LEU A 113 4.49 6.28 -8.62
CA LEU A 113 4.14 7.48 -9.39
C LEU A 113 2.68 7.82 -9.13
N ASP A 114 2.42 8.86 -8.35
CA ASP A 114 1.07 9.31 -8.04
C ASP A 114 0.58 10.29 -9.10
N VAL A 115 -0.52 9.94 -9.74
CA VAL A 115 -1.12 10.76 -10.80
C VAL A 115 -2.58 11.15 -10.52
N ALA A 116 -3.08 10.90 -9.31
CA ALA A 116 -4.46 11.16 -8.93
C ALA A 116 -4.89 12.61 -9.19
N ASP A 117 -4.04 13.58 -8.86
CA ASP A 117 -4.30 15.02 -9.06
C ASP A 117 -4.46 15.45 -10.53
N PHE A 118 -4.06 14.60 -11.46
CA PHE A 118 -4.13 14.88 -12.90
C PHE A 118 -5.32 14.20 -13.58
N ILE A 119 -5.98 13.26 -12.92
CA ILE A 119 -7.15 12.57 -13.45
C ILE A 119 -8.32 13.55 -13.57
N GLY A 120 -9.00 13.52 -14.72
CA GLY A 120 -10.08 14.46 -15.03
C GLY A 120 -9.61 15.82 -15.53
N ARG A 121 -8.31 16.11 -15.57
CA ARG A 121 -7.79 17.25 -16.33
C ARG A 121 -7.87 16.89 -17.81
N PRO A 122 -8.64 17.69 -18.64
CA PRO A 122 -8.88 17.30 -20.01
C PRO A 122 -7.57 17.34 -20.82
N ALA A 123 -7.27 16.25 -21.50
CA ALA A 123 -6.17 16.17 -22.43
C ALA A 123 -6.44 17.05 -23.68
N PRO A 124 -5.40 17.61 -24.33
CA PRO A 124 -5.57 18.34 -25.58
C PRO A 124 -6.27 17.46 -26.64
N ASP A 125 -7.22 18.05 -27.36
CA ASP A 125 -7.97 17.33 -28.39
C ASP A 125 -7.09 16.64 -29.45
N ALA A 126 -5.92 17.22 -29.76
CA ALA A 126 -4.96 16.65 -30.68
C ALA A 126 -4.40 15.30 -30.16
N ASP A 127 -4.04 15.26 -28.86
CA ASP A 127 -3.50 14.06 -28.23
C ASP A 127 -4.57 12.98 -28.12
N VAL A 128 -5.81 13.36 -27.75
CA VAL A 128 -6.94 12.43 -27.68
C VAL A 128 -7.22 11.83 -29.06
N ARG A 129 -7.27 12.64 -30.10
CA ARG A 129 -7.45 12.14 -31.48
C ARG A 129 -6.30 11.23 -31.94
N ALA A 130 -5.06 11.58 -31.57
CA ALA A 130 -3.90 10.75 -31.90
C ALA A 130 -4.00 9.38 -31.20
N PHE A 131 -4.33 9.35 -29.91
CA PHE A 131 -4.53 8.14 -29.12
C PHE A 131 -5.65 7.27 -29.70
N VAL A 132 -6.84 7.81 -29.97
CA VAL A 132 -7.96 7.08 -30.55
C VAL A 132 -7.58 6.51 -31.92
N LYS A 133 -6.82 7.25 -32.72
CA LYS A 133 -6.35 6.77 -34.01
C LYS A 133 -5.37 5.62 -33.93
N SER A 134 -4.45 5.63 -32.95
CA SER A 134 -3.45 4.56 -32.73
C SER A 134 -4.06 3.30 -32.12
N HIS A 135 -5.15 3.46 -31.35
CA HIS A 135 -5.83 2.36 -30.64
C HIS A 135 -7.21 2.00 -31.23
N LYS A 136 -7.34 2.00 -32.55
CA LYS A 136 -8.57 1.55 -33.23
C LYS A 136 -8.90 0.08 -32.99
N ASP A 137 -7.92 -0.72 -32.66
CA ASP A 137 -8.05 -2.13 -32.28
C ASP A 137 -8.80 -2.32 -30.95
N LEU A 138 -8.88 -1.28 -30.11
CA LEU A 138 -9.76 -1.27 -28.94
C LEU A 138 -11.24 -1.05 -29.26
N LEU A 139 -11.58 -0.61 -30.47
CA LEU A 139 -12.98 -0.41 -30.87
C LEU A 139 -13.65 -1.74 -31.12
N GLY A 140 -14.92 -1.86 -30.71
CA GLY A 140 -15.73 -3.05 -30.92
C GLY A 140 -16.09 -3.77 -29.64
N SER A 141 -16.31 -5.09 -29.72
CA SER A 141 -16.69 -5.94 -28.61
C SER A 141 -15.58 -6.93 -28.29
N HIS A 142 -15.03 -6.84 -27.07
CA HIS A 142 -13.93 -7.68 -26.61
C HIS A 142 -14.44 -8.71 -25.60
N ARG A 143 -14.20 -9.98 -25.87
CA ARG A 143 -14.44 -11.06 -24.93
C ARG A 143 -13.13 -11.35 -24.21
N ILE A 144 -13.06 -10.95 -22.94
CA ILE A 144 -11.88 -11.11 -22.11
C ILE A 144 -12.10 -12.28 -21.15
N GLU A 145 -11.19 -13.23 -21.15
CA GLU A 145 -11.28 -14.41 -20.28
C GLU A 145 -11.23 -13.98 -18.79
N GLY A 146 -12.25 -14.38 -18.04
CA GLY A 146 -12.44 -13.99 -16.62
C GLY A 146 -13.41 -12.82 -16.45
N ILE A 147 -13.99 -12.29 -17.54
CA ILE A 147 -15.10 -11.31 -17.52
C ILE A 147 -16.30 -11.94 -18.21
N ASP A 148 -17.42 -12.08 -17.50
CA ASP A 148 -18.60 -12.77 -18.02
C ASP A 148 -19.24 -12.06 -19.22
N GLU A 149 -19.27 -10.74 -19.19
CA GLU A 149 -19.86 -9.89 -20.23
C GLU A 149 -18.79 -9.37 -21.18
N SER A 150 -19.14 -9.30 -22.48
CA SER A 150 -18.27 -8.65 -23.46
C SER A 150 -18.15 -7.16 -23.18
N ILE A 151 -16.93 -6.66 -23.24
CA ILE A 151 -16.65 -5.22 -23.11
C ILE A 151 -16.82 -4.56 -24.47
N ALA A 152 -17.83 -3.68 -24.58
CA ALA A 152 -18.04 -2.89 -25.80
C ALA A 152 -17.42 -1.50 -25.66
N ILE A 153 -16.59 -1.13 -26.63
CA ILE A 153 -15.92 0.17 -26.69
C ILE A 153 -16.25 0.80 -28.06
N ASP A 154 -17.00 1.87 -28.04
CA ASP A 154 -17.19 2.73 -29.20
C ASP A 154 -16.22 3.93 -29.20
N GLU A 155 -16.10 4.62 -30.30
CA GLU A 155 -15.18 5.76 -30.41
C GLU A 155 -15.48 6.87 -29.40
N PRO A 156 -16.76 7.30 -29.19
CA PRO A 156 -17.07 8.29 -28.14
C PRO A 156 -16.64 7.87 -26.74
N ARG A 157 -16.80 6.60 -26.38
CA ARG A 157 -16.37 6.06 -25.09
C ARG A 157 -14.85 6.07 -24.95
N LEU A 158 -14.14 5.59 -25.99
CA LEU A 158 -12.67 5.63 -26.01
C LEU A 158 -12.14 7.06 -25.89
N GLN A 159 -12.74 8.00 -26.64
CA GLN A 159 -12.40 9.42 -26.59
C GLN A 159 -12.64 10.03 -25.20
N SER A 160 -13.77 9.72 -24.56
CA SER A 160 -14.11 10.20 -23.23
C SER A 160 -13.12 9.72 -22.18
N ILE A 161 -12.74 8.44 -22.20
CA ILE A 161 -11.76 7.85 -21.28
C ILE A 161 -10.38 8.45 -21.53
N ALA A 162 -9.94 8.55 -22.79
CA ALA A 162 -8.68 9.19 -23.14
C ALA A 162 -8.63 10.64 -22.65
N THR A 163 -9.69 11.42 -22.83
CA THR A 163 -9.78 12.80 -22.32
C THR A 163 -9.55 12.87 -20.81
N LYS A 164 -10.08 11.88 -20.06
CA LYS A 164 -10.00 11.83 -18.60
C LYS A 164 -8.63 11.43 -18.07
N TYR A 165 -7.92 10.52 -18.75
CA TYR A 165 -6.75 9.85 -18.16
C TYR A 165 -5.42 10.16 -18.84
N LEU A 166 -5.38 10.60 -20.11
CA LEU A 166 -4.11 10.77 -20.85
C LEU A 166 -3.13 11.72 -20.15
N ILE A 167 -3.59 12.87 -19.64
CA ILE A 167 -2.71 13.80 -18.91
C ILE A 167 -2.09 13.13 -17.68
N ALA A 168 -2.86 12.35 -16.95
CA ALA A 168 -2.35 11.63 -15.77
C ALA A 168 -1.25 10.64 -16.16
N VAL A 169 -1.46 9.85 -17.21
CA VAL A 169 -0.47 8.89 -17.69
C VAL A 169 0.76 9.58 -18.27
N GLN A 170 0.60 10.68 -19.02
CA GLN A 170 1.72 11.50 -19.50
C GLN A 170 2.57 12.07 -18.35
N GLN A 171 1.94 12.46 -17.24
CA GLN A 171 2.68 12.90 -16.04
C GLN A 171 3.45 11.75 -15.39
N ALA A 172 2.87 10.53 -15.34
CA ALA A 172 3.62 9.35 -14.93
C ALA A 172 4.83 9.12 -15.85
N GLY A 173 4.65 9.21 -17.18
CA GLY A 173 5.72 9.09 -18.17
C GLY A 173 6.84 10.12 -17.97
N ASN A 174 6.48 11.38 -17.72
CA ASN A 174 7.45 12.44 -17.43
C ASN A 174 8.26 12.13 -16.16
N THR A 175 7.59 11.71 -15.10
CA THR A 175 8.25 11.34 -13.83
C THR A 175 9.13 10.10 -14.00
N PHE A 176 8.65 9.08 -14.72
CA PHE A 176 9.42 7.88 -15.05
C PHE A 176 10.71 8.22 -15.81
N ARG A 177 10.62 8.99 -16.88
CA ARG A 177 11.79 9.39 -17.70
C ARG A 177 12.79 10.21 -16.88
N HIS A 178 12.32 11.05 -15.98
CA HIS A 178 13.19 11.80 -15.06
C HIS A 178 13.96 10.87 -14.13
N ILE A 179 13.30 9.87 -13.53
CA ILE A 179 13.95 8.86 -12.69
C ILE A 179 14.94 8.03 -13.51
N GLU A 180 14.53 7.56 -14.69
CA GLU A 180 15.36 6.73 -15.56
C GLU A 180 16.63 7.45 -16.01
N ALA A 181 16.56 8.73 -16.36
CA ALA A 181 17.70 9.55 -16.71
C ALA A 181 18.75 9.64 -15.57
N ARG A 182 18.33 9.53 -14.31
CA ARG A 182 19.21 9.60 -13.14
C ARG A 182 19.70 8.25 -12.67
N LYS A 183 18.85 7.25 -12.68
CA LYS A 183 19.16 5.90 -12.15
C LYS A 183 19.62 4.91 -13.20
N GLY A 184 19.28 5.13 -14.46
CA GLY A 184 19.51 4.21 -15.57
C GLY A 184 18.39 3.19 -15.79
N VAL A 185 18.32 2.68 -17.02
CA VAL A 185 17.31 1.73 -17.49
C VAL A 185 17.29 0.45 -16.64
N GLY A 186 16.12 0.03 -16.19
CA GLY A 186 15.91 -1.21 -15.44
C GLY A 186 16.52 -1.26 -14.04
N ARG A 187 16.95 -0.11 -13.50
CA ARG A 187 17.60 0.00 -12.17
C ARG A 187 16.63 0.28 -11.03
N PHE A 188 15.34 0.27 -11.28
CA PHE A 188 14.29 0.48 -10.30
C PHE A 188 13.01 -0.22 -10.71
N VAL A 189 12.06 -0.34 -9.78
CA VAL A 189 10.69 -0.83 -9.97
C VAL A 189 9.76 0.38 -10.09
N THR A 190 8.79 0.32 -10.99
CA THR A 190 7.80 1.38 -11.20
C THR A 190 6.41 0.89 -10.87
N GLU A 191 5.71 1.66 -10.05
CA GLU A 191 4.28 1.59 -9.80
C GLU A 191 3.59 2.85 -10.38
N VAL A 192 2.41 2.68 -10.99
CA VAL A 192 1.53 3.80 -11.31
C VAL A 192 0.32 3.75 -10.39
N SER A 193 0.06 4.84 -9.65
CA SER A 193 -1.01 4.91 -8.65
C SER A 193 -2.08 5.92 -9.02
N MET A 194 -3.34 5.49 -8.89
CA MET A 194 -4.56 6.27 -9.10
C MET A 194 -5.57 6.08 -7.96
N ASP A 195 -5.13 5.53 -6.83
CA ASP A 195 -6.01 5.13 -5.73
C ASP A 195 -6.60 6.31 -4.94
N GLU A 196 -5.94 7.47 -4.97
CA GLU A 196 -6.43 8.69 -4.27
C GLU A 196 -7.44 9.51 -5.11
N THR A 197 -8.10 8.91 -6.11
CA THR A 197 -9.14 9.57 -6.92
C THR A 197 -10.54 9.46 -6.31
N ASP A 198 -11.48 10.30 -6.78
CA ASP A 198 -12.85 10.33 -6.25
C ASP A 198 -13.67 9.11 -6.69
N THR A 199 -13.45 8.61 -7.90
CA THR A 199 -14.27 7.53 -8.50
C THR A 199 -13.42 6.33 -8.87
N PRO A 200 -13.94 5.09 -8.67
CA PRO A 200 -13.29 3.87 -9.13
C PRO A 200 -13.06 3.88 -10.64
N GLN A 201 -11.98 3.24 -11.09
CA GLN A 201 -11.79 2.92 -12.50
C GLN A 201 -12.64 1.69 -12.85
N THR A 202 -13.33 1.78 -14.00
CA THR A 202 -14.00 0.61 -14.56
C THR A 202 -13.01 -0.29 -15.30
N PRO A 203 -13.35 -1.55 -15.62
CA PRO A 203 -12.49 -2.41 -16.42
C PRO A 203 -12.09 -1.79 -17.78
N VAL A 204 -12.99 -1.00 -18.39
CA VAL A 204 -12.68 -0.29 -19.65
C VAL A 204 -11.71 0.87 -19.39
N ASP A 205 -11.91 1.63 -18.32
CA ASP A 205 -10.96 2.67 -17.94
C ASP A 205 -9.57 2.07 -17.74
N MET A 206 -9.47 0.95 -17.00
CA MET A 206 -8.22 0.24 -16.76
C MET A 206 -7.54 -0.21 -18.05
N LEU A 207 -8.31 -0.76 -19.00
CA LEU A 207 -7.75 -1.20 -20.28
C LEU A 207 -7.14 -0.03 -21.07
N VAL A 208 -7.85 1.11 -21.14
CA VAL A 208 -7.36 2.32 -21.83
C VAL A 208 -6.15 2.94 -21.11
N ILE A 209 -6.16 2.94 -19.78
CA ILE A 209 -5.03 3.41 -18.97
C ILE A 209 -3.78 2.56 -19.23
N LEU A 210 -3.92 1.24 -19.29
CA LEU A 210 -2.80 0.33 -19.56
C LEU A 210 -2.26 0.50 -20.99
N ALA A 211 -3.12 0.76 -21.97
CA ALA A 211 -2.69 1.12 -23.32
C ALA A 211 -1.88 2.43 -23.32
N ALA A 212 -2.35 3.46 -22.61
CA ALA A 212 -1.64 4.72 -22.50
C ALA A 212 -0.29 4.58 -21.73
N ILE A 213 -0.21 3.74 -20.70
CA ILE A 213 1.03 3.41 -19.98
C ILE A 213 2.05 2.76 -20.92
N ALA A 214 1.59 1.87 -21.82
CA ALA A 214 2.43 1.26 -22.84
C ALA A 214 2.94 2.29 -23.85
N ASP A 215 2.09 3.20 -24.33
CA ASP A 215 2.47 4.30 -25.24
C ASP A 215 3.54 5.22 -24.63
N GLU A 216 3.45 5.50 -23.32
CA GLU A 216 4.45 6.29 -22.59
C GLU A 216 5.76 5.52 -22.32
N GLY A 217 5.81 4.23 -22.68
CA GLY A 217 6.98 3.37 -22.47
C GLY A 217 7.30 3.10 -21.00
N ILE A 218 6.32 3.17 -20.11
CA ILE A 218 6.51 2.93 -18.68
C ILE A 218 6.50 1.42 -18.42
N PRO A 219 7.61 0.80 -17.98
CA PRO A 219 7.66 -0.62 -17.65
C PRO A 219 7.06 -0.88 -16.26
N ALA A 220 5.79 -0.51 -16.08
CA ALA A 220 5.10 -0.65 -14.80
C ALA A 220 5.04 -2.11 -14.36
N GLN A 221 5.46 -2.41 -13.15
CA GLN A 221 5.37 -3.74 -12.55
C GLN A 221 4.21 -3.86 -11.56
N THR A 222 3.70 -2.73 -11.10
CA THR A 222 2.48 -2.65 -10.30
C THR A 222 1.62 -1.46 -10.73
N ILE A 223 0.30 -1.63 -10.59
CA ILE A 223 -0.70 -0.57 -10.82
C ILE A 223 -1.70 -0.57 -9.67
N ALA A 224 -1.96 0.61 -9.11
CA ALA A 224 -2.88 0.81 -7.99
C ALA A 224 -4.13 1.57 -8.44
N PRO A 225 -5.22 0.88 -8.81
CA PRO A 225 -6.48 1.51 -9.11
C PRO A 225 -7.25 1.89 -7.84
N LYS A 226 -8.24 2.75 -8.00
CA LYS A 226 -9.28 3.00 -7.02
C LYS A 226 -10.34 1.92 -7.11
N PHE A 227 -10.57 1.20 -6.04
CA PHE A 227 -11.71 0.30 -5.88
C PHE A 227 -12.92 1.01 -5.28
N SER A 228 -14.12 0.43 -5.48
CA SER A 228 -15.32 0.88 -4.78
C SER A 228 -15.21 0.72 -3.27
N GLY A 229 -16.06 1.41 -2.53
CA GLY A 229 -16.04 1.43 -1.08
C GLY A 229 -14.98 2.39 -0.51
N ARG A 230 -14.71 2.25 0.80
CA ARG A 230 -13.82 3.17 1.52
C ARG A 230 -12.72 2.39 2.24
N PHE A 231 -11.48 2.80 1.99
CA PHE A 231 -10.28 2.30 2.65
C PHE A 231 -9.91 3.20 3.83
N ASN A 232 -10.81 3.30 4.80
CA ASN A 232 -10.63 4.19 5.94
C ASN A 232 -9.40 3.81 6.78
N LYS A 233 -8.73 4.84 7.29
CA LYS A 233 -7.51 4.69 8.10
C LYS A 233 -7.83 3.95 9.41
N GLY A 234 -7.02 2.97 9.75
CA GLY A 234 -7.08 2.25 11.03
C GLY A 234 -8.18 1.18 11.17
N VAL A 235 -9.13 1.09 10.24
CA VAL A 235 -10.27 0.15 10.32
C VAL A 235 -10.41 -0.70 9.07
N ASP A 236 -11.29 -1.70 9.12
CA ASP A 236 -11.56 -2.60 8.00
C ASP A 236 -12.18 -1.87 6.80
N TYR A 237 -12.19 -2.53 5.65
CA TYR A 237 -12.87 -2.05 4.45
C TYR A 237 -14.36 -1.78 4.72
N VAL A 238 -14.84 -0.64 4.23
CA VAL A 238 -16.24 -0.23 4.36
C VAL A 238 -16.87 -0.18 2.98
N GLY A 239 -17.67 -1.18 2.65
CA GLY A 239 -18.30 -1.31 1.35
C GLY A 239 -18.87 -2.71 1.11
N ASN A 240 -19.30 -2.95 -0.12
CA ASN A 240 -19.78 -4.27 -0.55
C ASN A 240 -18.59 -5.15 -0.95
N VAL A 241 -18.23 -6.12 -0.09
CA VAL A 241 -17.10 -7.03 -0.32
C VAL A 241 -17.26 -7.86 -1.60
N ASN A 242 -18.50 -8.23 -1.97
CA ASN A 242 -18.74 -8.98 -3.21
C ASN A 242 -18.54 -8.11 -4.46
N GLN A 243 -18.87 -6.82 -4.38
CA GLN A 243 -18.58 -5.88 -5.44
C GLN A 243 -17.08 -5.68 -5.59
N PHE A 244 -16.37 -5.43 -4.50
CA PHE A 244 -14.91 -5.35 -4.48
C PHE A 244 -14.27 -6.61 -5.11
N ALA A 245 -14.76 -7.81 -4.75
CA ALA A 245 -14.24 -9.07 -5.29
C ALA A 245 -14.39 -9.14 -6.82
N ARG A 246 -15.54 -8.74 -7.35
CA ARG A 246 -15.76 -8.69 -8.81
C ARG A 246 -14.86 -7.68 -9.49
N GLU A 247 -14.74 -6.48 -8.95
CA GLU A 247 -13.84 -5.44 -9.49
C GLU A 247 -12.39 -5.95 -9.52
N PHE A 248 -11.93 -6.55 -8.43
CA PHE A 248 -10.59 -7.11 -8.34
C PHE A 248 -10.34 -8.25 -9.35
N GLU A 249 -11.29 -9.18 -9.51
CA GLU A 249 -11.23 -10.25 -10.51
C GLU A 249 -11.21 -9.71 -11.94
N GLN A 250 -12.04 -8.70 -12.23
CA GLN A 250 -12.07 -8.02 -13.54
C GLN A 250 -10.76 -7.30 -13.85
N ASP A 251 -10.19 -6.59 -12.89
CA ASP A 251 -8.90 -5.92 -13.07
C ASP A 251 -7.76 -6.90 -13.31
N LEU A 252 -7.75 -8.07 -12.67
CA LEU A 252 -6.78 -9.14 -12.97
C LEU A 252 -6.92 -9.65 -14.41
N ALA A 253 -8.16 -9.84 -14.88
CA ALA A 253 -8.44 -10.26 -16.25
C ALA A 253 -7.98 -9.21 -17.27
N ILE A 254 -8.24 -7.92 -16.99
CA ILE A 254 -7.81 -6.80 -17.82
C ILE A 254 -6.28 -6.70 -17.86
N ILE A 255 -5.58 -6.82 -16.72
CA ILE A 255 -4.11 -6.78 -16.69
C ILE A 255 -3.52 -7.91 -17.53
N ARG A 256 -4.04 -9.14 -17.42
CA ARG A 256 -3.58 -10.27 -18.24
C ARG A 256 -3.77 -9.97 -19.74
N PHE A 257 -4.95 -9.54 -20.14
CA PHE A 257 -5.25 -9.18 -21.53
C PHE A 257 -4.36 -8.04 -22.05
N ALA A 258 -4.23 -6.95 -21.28
CA ALA A 258 -3.44 -5.79 -21.66
C ALA A 258 -1.93 -6.09 -21.73
N THR A 259 -1.43 -6.95 -20.86
CA THR A 259 -0.02 -7.38 -20.85
C THR A 259 0.34 -8.08 -22.16
N GLU A 260 -0.55 -8.93 -22.67
CA GLU A 260 -0.38 -9.62 -23.95
C GLU A 260 -0.57 -8.65 -25.14
N GLN A 261 -1.60 -7.80 -25.07
CA GLN A 261 -1.97 -6.90 -26.17
C GLN A 261 -0.97 -5.75 -26.37
N PHE A 262 -0.45 -5.16 -25.30
CA PHE A 262 0.36 -3.94 -25.34
C PHE A 262 1.83 -4.17 -24.99
N SER A 263 2.29 -5.41 -24.90
CA SER A 263 3.67 -5.75 -24.54
C SER A 263 4.13 -5.13 -23.22
N LEU A 264 3.24 -5.01 -22.25
CA LEU A 264 3.59 -4.60 -20.90
C LEU A 264 4.39 -5.69 -20.18
N PRO A 265 5.12 -5.37 -19.08
CA PRO A 265 5.89 -6.36 -18.35
C PRO A 265 5.04 -7.55 -17.89
N ALA A 266 5.47 -8.77 -18.16
CA ALA A 266 4.75 -10.00 -17.81
C ALA A 266 4.51 -10.18 -16.30
N ASN A 267 5.23 -9.44 -15.46
CA ASN A 267 5.08 -9.43 -14.01
C ASN A 267 4.23 -8.25 -13.50
N LEU A 268 3.57 -7.51 -14.41
CA LEU A 268 2.60 -6.48 -14.01
C LEU A 268 1.50 -7.09 -13.17
N LYS A 269 1.18 -6.47 -12.04
CA LYS A 269 0.18 -6.92 -11.10
C LYS A 269 -0.54 -5.77 -10.40
N LEU A 270 -1.68 -6.08 -9.79
CA LEU A 270 -2.38 -5.13 -8.94
C LEU A 270 -1.54 -4.77 -7.70
N SER A 271 -1.61 -3.51 -7.34
CA SER A 271 -1.24 -2.98 -6.04
C SER A 271 -2.50 -2.57 -5.28
N VAL A 272 -2.62 -3.02 -4.04
CA VAL A 272 -3.72 -2.60 -3.14
C VAL A 272 -3.15 -1.73 -2.04
N HIS A 273 -3.47 -0.45 -2.07
CA HIS A 273 -3.10 0.49 -1.02
C HIS A 273 -4.10 0.39 0.13
N SER A 274 -3.90 -0.58 0.99
CA SER A 274 -4.81 -0.83 2.11
C SER A 274 -4.72 0.24 3.20
N GLY A 275 -3.59 0.92 3.30
CA GLY A 275 -3.29 1.95 4.29
C GLY A 275 -3.30 1.47 5.74
N SER A 276 -3.98 0.37 6.03
CA SER A 276 -4.06 -0.34 7.32
C SER A 276 -4.82 -1.66 7.14
N ASP A 277 -5.24 -2.26 8.25
CA ASP A 277 -5.97 -3.55 8.27
C ASP A 277 -7.25 -3.52 7.42
N LYS A 278 -7.36 -4.41 6.42
CA LYS A 278 -8.54 -4.61 5.55
C LYS A 278 -8.89 -6.09 5.45
N PHE A 279 -9.08 -6.71 6.60
CA PHE A 279 -9.16 -8.16 6.71
C PHE A 279 -10.31 -8.79 5.93
N SER A 280 -11.45 -8.08 5.80
CA SER A 280 -12.64 -8.58 5.11
C SER A 280 -12.44 -8.86 3.62
N ILE A 281 -11.48 -8.17 2.97
CA ILE A 281 -11.21 -8.35 1.55
C ILE A 281 -10.09 -9.36 1.25
N TYR A 282 -9.36 -9.87 2.25
CA TYR A 282 -8.23 -10.78 2.01
C TYR A 282 -8.64 -12.14 1.45
N THR A 283 -9.73 -12.72 1.93
CA THR A 283 -10.23 -13.99 1.41
C THR A 283 -10.64 -13.91 -0.07
N PRO A 284 -11.44 -12.92 -0.51
CA PRO A 284 -11.72 -12.74 -1.93
C PRO A 284 -10.47 -12.46 -2.77
N ILE A 285 -9.55 -11.59 -2.30
CA ILE A 285 -8.28 -11.36 -3.00
C ILE A 285 -7.52 -12.67 -3.19
N ARG A 286 -7.29 -13.45 -2.12
CA ARG A 286 -6.57 -14.73 -2.19
C ARG A 286 -7.22 -15.71 -3.18
N ARG A 287 -8.56 -15.78 -3.20
CA ARG A 287 -9.29 -16.63 -4.15
C ARG A 287 -9.01 -16.20 -5.59
N ALA A 288 -9.12 -14.91 -5.87
CA ALA A 288 -8.84 -14.37 -7.19
C ALA A 288 -7.39 -14.58 -7.62
N LEU A 289 -6.40 -14.33 -6.73
CA LEU A 289 -4.99 -14.59 -7.04
C LEU A 289 -4.72 -16.04 -7.42
N LYS A 290 -5.39 -17.01 -6.76
CA LYS A 290 -5.28 -18.44 -7.12
C LYS A 290 -5.96 -18.75 -8.46
N GLN A 291 -7.15 -18.20 -8.70
CA GLN A 291 -7.91 -18.42 -9.92
C GLN A 291 -7.18 -17.92 -11.17
N PHE A 292 -6.56 -16.75 -11.09
CA PHE A 292 -5.86 -16.11 -12.21
C PHE A 292 -4.35 -16.40 -12.25
N ASP A 293 -3.82 -17.18 -11.31
CA ASP A 293 -2.37 -17.35 -11.08
C ASP A 293 -1.62 -16.01 -11.00
N ALA A 294 -2.28 -14.99 -10.46
CA ALA A 294 -1.80 -13.61 -10.46
C ALA A 294 -0.89 -13.29 -9.26
N GLY A 295 -0.08 -12.25 -9.41
CA GLY A 295 0.68 -11.63 -8.33
C GLY A 295 -0.08 -10.52 -7.63
N LEU A 296 0.49 -10.01 -6.53
CA LEU A 296 -0.04 -8.88 -5.77
C LEU A 296 1.08 -8.07 -5.11
N HIS A 297 0.93 -6.76 -5.09
CA HIS A 297 1.59 -5.88 -4.14
C HIS A 297 0.56 -5.35 -3.13
N LEU A 298 0.79 -5.55 -1.83
CA LEU A 298 -0.09 -5.01 -0.77
C LEU A 298 0.68 -3.97 0.05
N LYS A 299 0.17 -2.74 0.14
CA LYS A 299 0.73 -1.68 1.00
C LYS A 299 -0.09 -1.52 2.29
N THR A 300 0.58 -1.58 3.46
CA THR A 300 -0.04 -1.52 4.79
C THR A 300 0.60 -0.46 5.70
N ALA A 301 0.94 0.69 5.15
CA ALA A 301 1.77 1.71 5.82
C ALA A 301 1.34 2.09 7.25
N GLY A 302 0.06 2.08 7.58
CA GLY A 302 -0.44 2.53 8.89
C GLY A 302 -0.45 1.49 10.01
N THR A 303 -0.18 0.24 9.73
CA THR A 303 -0.36 -0.87 10.69
C THR A 303 0.69 -0.84 11.80
N THR A 304 1.96 -0.69 11.48
CA THR A 304 3.09 -0.74 12.43
C THR A 304 2.93 0.28 13.55
N TRP A 305 2.59 1.53 13.23
CA TRP A 305 2.39 2.60 14.21
C TRP A 305 1.37 2.23 15.31
N LEU A 306 0.27 1.59 14.94
CA LEU A 306 -0.76 1.21 15.92
C LEU A 306 -0.29 0.04 16.81
N GLU A 307 0.52 -0.86 16.27
CA GLU A 307 1.11 -1.96 17.03
C GLU A 307 2.23 -1.45 17.96
N GLU A 308 2.94 -0.38 17.60
CA GLU A 308 3.87 0.33 18.51
C GLU A 308 3.12 0.86 19.73
N LEU A 309 1.98 1.53 19.55
CA LEU A 309 1.17 2.01 20.67
C LEU A 309 0.60 0.87 21.52
N ILE A 310 0.20 -0.24 20.88
CA ILE A 310 -0.25 -1.44 21.63
C ILE A 310 0.89 -2.01 22.46
N GLY A 311 2.08 -2.16 21.88
CA GLY A 311 3.25 -2.66 22.57
C GLY A 311 3.67 -1.76 23.75
N LEU A 312 3.69 -0.44 23.55
CA LEU A 312 3.95 0.54 24.61
C LEU A 312 2.92 0.44 25.73
N ALA A 313 1.63 0.30 25.40
CA ALA A 313 0.59 0.15 26.41
C ALA A 313 0.77 -1.13 27.22
N LEU A 314 1.06 -2.25 26.58
CA LEU A 314 1.28 -3.55 27.22
C LEU A 314 2.56 -3.59 28.06
N ALA A 315 3.59 -2.81 27.71
CA ALA A 315 4.79 -2.66 28.51
C ALA A 315 4.52 -2.03 29.89
N GLY A 316 3.39 -1.33 30.02
CA GLY A 316 3.04 -0.66 31.27
C GLY A 316 3.91 0.57 31.58
N GLY A 317 3.92 1.01 32.82
CA GLY A 317 4.80 2.08 33.30
C GLY A 317 4.82 3.33 32.39
N ASP A 318 6.01 3.73 31.96
CA ASP A 318 6.24 4.88 31.08
C ASP A 318 5.69 4.67 29.66
N GLY A 319 5.74 3.45 29.11
CA GLY A 319 5.16 3.12 27.82
C GLY A 319 3.64 3.38 27.79
N LEU A 320 2.92 2.86 28.79
CA LEU A 320 1.48 3.11 28.92
C LEU A 320 1.17 4.59 29.15
N ALA A 321 1.99 5.29 29.93
CA ALA A 321 1.82 6.72 30.16
C ALA A 321 1.96 7.51 28.84
N ILE A 322 2.93 7.16 27.98
CA ILE A 322 3.12 7.77 26.67
C ILE A 322 1.91 7.49 25.76
N ALA A 323 1.44 6.24 25.68
CA ALA A 323 0.27 5.90 24.87
C ALA A 323 -0.97 6.70 25.27
N LYS A 324 -1.22 6.87 26.56
CA LYS A 324 -2.32 7.69 27.12
C LYS A 324 -2.14 9.19 26.82
N ASP A 325 -0.92 9.69 26.90
CA ASP A 325 -0.62 11.09 26.57
C ASP A 325 -0.83 11.37 25.06
N VAL A 326 -0.42 10.43 24.20
CA VAL A 326 -0.71 10.53 22.74
C VAL A 326 -2.20 10.62 22.50
N TYR A 327 -3.00 9.74 23.12
CA TYR A 327 -4.46 9.79 22.97
C TYR A 327 -5.05 11.12 23.45
N ALA A 328 -4.71 11.56 24.66
CA ALA A 328 -5.25 12.78 25.24
C ALA A 328 -4.94 14.03 24.39
N LYS A 329 -3.70 14.11 23.88
CA LYS A 329 -3.28 15.20 23.01
C LYS A 329 -3.93 15.09 21.62
N ALA A 330 -4.06 13.87 21.05
CA ALA A 330 -4.72 13.67 19.78
C ALA A 330 -6.19 14.07 19.86
N LEU A 331 -6.89 13.74 20.95
CA LEU A 331 -8.29 14.13 21.15
C LEU A 331 -8.43 15.65 21.24
N SER A 332 -7.54 16.34 21.94
CA SER A 332 -7.59 17.82 22.03
C SER A 332 -7.31 18.53 20.71
N ARG A 333 -6.74 17.84 19.74
CA ARG A 333 -6.38 18.35 18.40
C ARG A 333 -7.12 17.61 17.27
N LEU A 334 -8.27 17.01 17.59
CA LEU A 334 -8.97 16.11 16.70
C LEU A 334 -9.22 16.73 15.31
N ASP A 335 -9.75 17.94 15.24
CA ASP A 335 -10.10 18.58 13.97
C ASP A 335 -8.83 18.91 13.13
N GLU A 336 -7.74 19.31 13.78
CA GLU A 336 -6.45 19.52 13.11
C GLU A 336 -5.88 18.23 12.52
N LEU A 337 -5.87 17.16 13.32
CA LEU A 337 -5.28 15.87 12.91
C LEU A 337 -6.13 15.16 11.86
N CYS A 338 -7.44 15.30 11.92
CA CYS A 338 -8.38 14.65 11.01
C CYS A 338 -8.56 15.40 9.68
N GLY A 339 -8.35 16.72 9.65
CA GLY A 339 -8.58 17.56 8.46
C GLY A 339 -7.95 16.98 7.18
N PRO A 340 -6.65 16.63 7.15
CA PRO A 340 -5.99 16.06 5.98
C PRO A 340 -6.50 14.66 5.55
N TYR A 341 -7.31 14.02 6.37
CA TYR A 341 -7.82 12.65 6.17
C TYR A 341 -9.34 12.57 6.11
N ALA A 342 -10.05 13.69 5.98
CA ALA A 342 -11.51 13.77 6.08
C ALA A 342 -12.25 12.78 5.16
N THR A 343 -11.71 12.47 3.99
CA THR A 343 -12.29 11.53 3.03
C THR A 343 -12.07 10.05 3.39
N VAL A 344 -11.10 9.75 4.26
CA VAL A 344 -10.67 8.38 4.60
C VAL A 344 -10.69 8.08 6.10
N ILE A 345 -11.46 8.83 6.86
CA ILE A 345 -11.78 8.58 8.27
C ILE A 345 -13.29 8.72 8.52
N ASP A 346 -13.75 8.07 9.59
CA ASP A 346 -15.14 8.09 10.01
C ASP A 346 -15.19 7.95 11.54
N ILE A 347 -14.86 9.05 12.23
CA ILE A 347 -14.76 9.08 13.69
C ILE A 347 -16.05 9.62 14.28
N ASP A 348 -16.76 8.77 15.03
CA ASP A 348 -17.86 9.19 15.86
C ASP A 348 -17.31 9.79 17.16
N LYS A 349 -17.38 11.12 17.29
CA LYS A 349 -16.87 11.86 18.44
C LYS A 349 -17.54 11.42 19.76
N ALA A 350 -18.81 10.99 19.71
CA ALA A 350 -19.54 10.53 20.89
C ALA A 350 -19.05 9.19 21.43
N LYS A 351 -18.31 8.42 20.62
CA LYS A 351 -17.72 7.13 21.01
C LYS A 351 -16.29 7.25 21.51
N LEU A 352 -15.70 8.43 21.46
CA LEU A 352 -14.34 8.63 21.98
C LEU A 352 -14.40 8.70 23.52
N PRO A 353 -13.62 7.86 24.23
CA PRO A 353 -13.62 7.86 25.69
C PRO A 353 -13.02 9.15 26.26
N ASP A 354 -13.50 9.58 27.42
CA ASP A 354 -12.93 10.72 28.12
C ASP A 354 -11.47 10.44 28.52
N PRO A 355 -10.52 11.37 28.31
CA PRO A 355 -9.13 11.19 28.70
C PRO A 355 -8.94 10.84 30.19
N ALA A 356 -9.79 11.34 31.08
CA ALA A 356 -9.73 11.00 32.51
C ALA A 356 -10.14 9.54 32.77
N GLU A 357 -11.03 8.98 31.94
CA GLU A 357 -11.34 7.55 31.94
C GLU A 357 -10.15 6.74 31.45
N VAL A 358 -9.57 7.11 30.29
CA VAL A 358 -8.41 6.44 29.69
C VAL A 358 -7.20 6.45 30.63
N ARG A 359 -7.00 7.52 31.40
CA ARG A 359 -5.93 7.59 32.42
C ARG A 359 -6.01 6.47 33.47
N ARG A 360 -7.22 5.94 33.77
CA ARG A 360 -7.43 4.85 34.73
C ARG A 360 -7.26 3.45 34.13
N TRP A 361 -7.17 3.33 32.82
CA TRP A 361 -7.00 2.03 32.17
C TRP A 361 -5.62 1.45 32.47
N ASP A 362 -5.56 0.14 32.55
CA ASP A 362 -4.30 -0.61 32.45
C ASP A 362 -3.88 -0.80 30.98
N GLY A 363 -2.72 -1.42 30.77
CA GLY A 363 -2.20 -1.66 29.44
C GLY A 363 -3.06 -2.60 28.60
N GLU A 364 -3.62 -3.63 29.23
CA GLU A 364 -4.51 -4.60 28.55
C GLU A 364 -5.80 -3.94 28.06
N ARG A 365 -6.41 -3.08 28.89
CA ARG A 365 -7.61 -2.34 28.49
C ARG A 365 -7.34 -1.39 27.33
N PHE A 366 -6.21 -0.64 27.38
CA PHE A 366 -5.81 0.25 26.30
C PHE A 366 -5.57 -0.53 25.01
N ALA A 367 -4.77 -1.61 25.08
CA ALA A 367 -4.47 -2.48 23.95
C ALA A 367 -5.74 -3.12 23.34
N ALA A 368 -6.64 -3.63 24.18
CA ALA A 368 -7.91 -4.22 23.74
C ALA A 368 -8.83 -3.22 23.04
N THR A 369 -8.82 -1.94 23.50
CA THR A 369 -9.59 -0.87 22.87
C THR A 369 -9.01 -0.47 21.52
N LEU A 370 -7.68 -0.51 21.37
CA LEU A 370 -6.96 -0.11 20.16
C LEU A 370 -6.84 -1.24 19.13
N ARG A 371 -6.62 -2.49 19.59
CA ARG A 371 -6.39 -3.63 18.69
C ARG A 371 -7.60 -3.89 17.79
N HIS A 372 -7.38 -4.03 16.50
CA HIS A 372 -8.45 -4.27 15.54
C HIS A 372 -9.00 -5.71 15.65
N ASP A 373 -9.72 -6.00 16.73
CA ASP A 373 -10.48 -7.24 16.90
C ASP A 373 -11.96 -6.93 17.15
N ARG A 374 -12.78 -7.07 16.10
CA ARG A 374 -14.23 -6.81 16.15
C ARG A 374 -14.99 -7.74 17.10
N ARG A 375 -14.39 -8.84 17.55
CA ARG A 375 -14.96 -9.76 18.54
C ARG A 375 -14.70 -9.29 19.97
N CYS A 376 -13.70 -8.41 20.15
CA CYS A 376 -13.40 -7.84 21.45
C CYS A 376 -14.46 -6.79 21.83
N PRO A 377 -15.17 -6.93 22.98
CA PRO A 377 -16.20 -5.98 23.38
C PRO A 377 -15.65 -4.58 23.70
N HIS A 378 -14.34 -4.48 23.89
CA HIS A 378 -13.66 -3.22 24.17
C HIS A 378 -13.19 -2.48 22.92
N TYR A 379 -13.14 -3.15 21.75
CA TYR A 379 -12.66 -2.55 20.52
C TYR A 379 -13.47 -1.29 20.17
N ASN A 380 -12.75 -0.19 19.94
CA ASN A 380 -13.37 1.08 19.57
C ASN A 380 -12.77 1.61 18.26
N PRO A 381 -13.52 1.55 17.14
CA PRO A 381 -13.03 2.00 15.85
C PRO A 381 -12.73 3.50 15.77
N SER A 382 -13.49 4.34 16.51
CA SER A 382 -13.22 5.79 16.57
C SER A 382 -11.92 6.09 17.31
N PHE A 383 -11.66 5.42 18.43
CA PHE A 383 -10.42 5.49 19.19
C PHE A 383 -9.22 5.08 18.31
N ARG A 384 -9.36 3.96 17.58
CA ARG A 384 -8.33 3.46 16.69
C ARG A 384 -8.04 4.41 15.52
N GLN A 385 -9.07 4.98 14.89
CA GLN A 385 -8.89 5.94 13.80
C GLN A 385 -8.23 7.23 14.27
N LEU A 386 -8.63 7.75 15.44
CA LEU A 386 -7.98 8.93 16.02
C LEU A 386 -6.49 8.68 16.29
N LEU A 387 -6.16 7.54 16.90
CA LEU A 387 -4.76 7.18 17.11
C LEU A 387 -4.03 6.91 15.81
N HIS A 388 -4.70 6.39 14.77
CA HIS A 388 -4.05 6.20 13.47
C HIS A 388 -3.50 7.52 12.89
N VAL A 389 -4.24 8.62 13.01
CA VAL A 389 -3.78 9.94 12.56
C VAL A 389 -2.98 10.69 13.63
N GLY A 390 -2.94 10.16 14.84
CA GLY A 390 -2.27 10.75 16.01
C GLY A 390 -0.73 10.65 16.03
N TYR A 391 -0.12 10.02 15.02
CA TYR A 391 1.36 9.84 14.98
C TYR A 391 2.13 11.18 14.96
N LYS A 392 1.51 12.27 14.48
CA LYS A 392 2.08 13.62 14.57
C LYS A 392 2.31 14.02 16.02
N VAL A 393 1.39 13.68 16.92
CA VAL A 393 1.53 13.95 18.37
C VAL A 393 2.73 13.20 18.95
N ALA A 394 2.92 11.95 18.57
CA ALA A 394 4.07 11.16 19.01
C ALA A 394 5.39 11.72 18.46
N ALA A 395 5.42 12.15 17.19
CA ALA A 395 6.57 12.80 16.59
C ALA A 395 6.99 14.08 17.39
N GLU A 396 6.01 14.87 17.80
CA GLU A 396 6.25 16.08 18.61
C GLU A 396 6.76 15.77 20.03
N MET A 397 6.65 14.53 20.52
CA MET A 397 7.27 14.11 21.79
C MET A 397 8.79 13.91 21.67
N GLY A 398 9.31 13.78 20.46
CA GLY A 398 10.72 13.62 20.18
C GLY A 398 11.35 12.42 20.91
N PRO A 399 12.52 12.60 21.57
CA PRO A 399 13.24 11.52 22.24
C PRO A 399 12.42 10.77 23.30
N ARG A 400 11.47 11.44 23.96
CA ARG A 400 10.60 10.75 24.93
C ARG A 400 9.83 9.60 24.29
N PHE A 401 9.44 9.74 23.02
CA PHE A 401 8.75 8.68 22.29
C PHE A 401 9.72 7.66 21.70
N THR A 402 10.76 8.10 21.00
CA THR A 402 11.71 7.19 20.34
C THR A 402 12.52 6.35 21.32
N ASP A 403 12.97 6.93 22.45
CA ASP A 403 13.66 6.18 23.51
C ASP A 403 12.75 5.11 24.15
N ALA A 404 11.44 5.38 24.22
CA ALA A 404 10.47 4.38 24.69
C ALA A 404 10.27 3.24 23.68
N LEU A 405 10.32 3.52 22.36
CA LEU A 405 10.30 2.48 21.33
C LEU A 405 11.50 1.55 21.46
N GLU A 406 12.70 2.11 21.66
CA GLU A 406 13.92 1.32 21.88
C GLU A 406 13.87 0.52 23.17
N LYS A 407 13.49 1.16 24.28
CA LYS A 407 13.39 0.52 25.60
C LYS A 407 12.43 -0.67 25.62
N HIS A 408 11.33 -0.58 24.90
CA HIS A 408 10.27 -1.58 24.87
C HIS A 408 10.26 -2.38 23.56
N GLU A 409 11.40 -2.42 22.81
CA GLU A 409 11.53 -3.06 21.48
C GLU A 409 10.95 -4.48 21.46
N ALA A 410 11.25 -5.30 22.48
CA ALA A 410 10.86 -6.72 22.46
C ALA A 410 9.33 -6.93 22.41
N ILE A 411 8.57 -6.26 23.28
CA ILE A 411 7.10 -6.39 23.30
C ILE A 411 6.45 -5.73 22.09
N ILE A 412 7.02 -4.64 21.58
CA ILE A 412 6.55 -3.98 20.36
C ILE A 412 6.78 -4.89 19.15
N ALA A 413 7.99 -5.44 19.01
CA ALA A 413 8.36 -6.33 17.91
C ALA A 413 7.49 -7.59 17.87
N GLU A 414 7.11 -8.15 19.01
CA GLU A 414 6.16 -9.27 19.08
C GLU A 414 4.81 -8.89 18.50
N ASN A 415 4.24 -7.75 18.88
CA ASN A 415 2.95 -7.27 18.37
C ASN A 415 3.02 -6.97 16.86
N VAL A 416 4.06 -6.28 16.40
CA VAL A 416 4.28 -5.96 14.97
C VAL A 416 4.41 -7.25 14.15
N THR A 417 5.27 -8.18 14.58
CA THR A 417 5.48 -9.46 13.89
C THR A 417 4.19 -10.28 13.83
N ALA A 418 3.47 -10.38 14.95
CA ALA A 418 2.19 -11.10 15.00
C ALA A 418 1.13 -10.46 14.11
N ASN A 419 1.00 -9.14 14.13
CA ASN A 419 0.03 -8.44 13.29
C ASN A 419 0.33 -8.69 11.81
N ILE A 420 1.55 -8.43 11.35
CA ILE A 420 1.92 -8.58 9.93
C ILE A 420 1.79 -10.04 9.49
N TYR A 421 2.32 -10.99 10.24
CA TYR A 421 2.30 -12.39 9.83
C TYR A 421 0.91 -13.02 9.95
N GLU A 422 0.32 -13.01 11.16
CA GLU A 422 -0.92 -13.76 11.43
C GLU A 422 -2.15 -13.09 10.80
N ARG A 423 -2.16 -11.76 10.68
CA ARG A 423 -3.34 -11.01 10.31
C ARG A 423 -3.32 -10.49 8.87
N HIS A 424 -2.13 -10.38 8.25
CA HIS A 424 -1.99 -9.94 6.85
C HIS A 424 -1.43 -11.05 5.96
N ILE A 425 -0.20 -11.49 6.20
CA ILE A 425 0.51 -12.41 5.31
C ILE A 425 -0.20 -13.75 5.22
N ARG A 426 -0.46 -14.36 6.37
CA ARG A 426 -1.06 -15.70 6.44
C ARG A 426 -2.42 -15.78 5.74
N PRO A 427 -3.43 -14.95 6.06
CA PRO A 427 -4.73 -15.04 5.41
C PRO A 427 -4.70 -14.68 3.92
N LEU A 428 -3.80 -13.81 3.50
CA LEU A 428 -3.74 -13.32 2.13
C LEU A 428 -2.93 -14.24 1.20
N PHE A 429 -1.75 -14.67 1.62
CA PHE A 429 -0.81 -15.37 0.73
C PHE A 429 -0.67 -16.86 1.03
N ILE A 430 -0.80 -17.29 2.29
CA ILE A 430 -0.56 -18.70 2.70
C ILE A 430 -1.89 -19.45 2.78
N GLY A 431 -2.84 -18.94 3.51
CA GLY A 431 -4.11 -19.55 3.85
C GLY A 431 -4.23 -19.88 5.32
N THR A 432 -5.43 -20.27 5.74
CA THR A 432 -5.75 -20.75 7.10
C THR A 432 -5.46 -22.21 7.24
#